data_ed333eb6720888b904b36daa7f773011
#
_entry.id   ed333eb6720888b904b36daa7f773011
#
_cell.length_a   1.000
_cell.length_b   1.000
_cell.length_c   1.000
_cell.angle_alpha   90.00
_cell.angle_beta   90.00
_cell.angle_gamma   90.00
#
_symmetry.space_group_name_H-M   'P 1'
#
loop_
_entity.id
_entity.type
_entity.pdbx_description
1 polymer ?
#
loop_
_entity_poly.entity_id
_entity_poly.type
_entity_poly.pdbx_seq_one_letter_code
_entity_poly.pdbx_strand_id
1 'polypeptide(L)'
;VRVGSLFSGIGGFDLGLERAGMEIVWQVENEPYCIRVLEKHWPNVRRYGDIKEIDWSKVERPDLVCGGFPCPAVSQAARGRNTGEWFWPEFARALGDLQPDYAIVENVEGLLRERMAEVVGDLASM
;
A
#
# COMPACT_ATOMS: atom_id res chain seq x y z
N VAL A 1 3.92 14.90 -9.43
CA VAL A 1 4.27 13.59 -8.81
C VAL A 1 3.09 12.65 -8.98
N ARG A 2 3.33 11.53 -9.62
CA ARG A 2 2.33 10.50 -9.90
C ARG A 2 2.42 9.43 -8.81
N VAL A 3 1.28 9.08 -8.22
CA VAL A 3 1.22 8.22 -7.04
C VAL A 3 0.49 6.92 -7.34
N GLY A 4 1.11 5.80 -6.97
CA GLY A 4 0.45 4.50 -6.88
C GLY A 4 0.12 4.20 -5.42
N SER A 5 -1.12 3.86 -5.14
CA SER A 5 -1.61 3.65 -3.78
C SER A 5 -1.87 2.17 -3.53
N LEU A 6 -1.12 1.59 -2.60
CA LEU A 6 -1.29 0.19 -2.15
C LEU A 6 -2.09 0.16 -0.86
N PHE A 7 -2.94 -0.85 -0.72
CA PHE A 7 -3.80 -0.99 0.46
C PHE A 7 -4.54 0.30 0.74
N SER A 8 -5.21 0.82 -0.29
CA SER A 8 -5.76 2.18 -0.29
C SER A 8 -6.80 2.44 0.80
N GLY A 9 -7.49 1.41 1.26
CA GLY A 9 -8.57 1.58 2.23
C GLY A 9 -9.65 2.48 1.65
N ILE A 10 -10.07 3.48 2.41
CA ILE A 10 -11.05 4.45 1.94
C ILE A 10 -10.39 5.69 1.30
N GLY A 11 -9.07 5.66 1.12
CA GLY A 11 -8.37 6.72 0.40
C GLY A 11 -7.81 7.84 1.27
N GLY A 12 -7.48 7.56 2.53
CA GLY A 12 -6.92 8.58 3.42
C GLY A 12 -5.59 9.15 2.92
N PHE A 13 -4.63 8.28 2.60
CA PHE A 13 -3.36 8.69 2.00
C PHE A 13 -3.58 9.39 0.68
N ASP A 14 -4.45 8.80 -0.15
CA ASP A 14 -4.75 9.31 -1.48
C ASP A 14 -5.24 10.76 -1.42
N LEU A 15 -6.18 11.03 -0.52
CA LEU A 15 -6.72 12.37 -0.35
C LEU A 15 -5.65 13.36 0.12
N GLY A 16 -4.83 12.96 1.10
CA GLY A 16 -3.77 13.81 1.64
C GLY A 16 -2.73 14.17 0.57
N LEU A 17 -2.32 13.17 -0.21
CA LEU A 17 -1.33 13.39 -1.27
C LEU A 17 -1.90 14.22 -2.42
N GLU A 18 -3.17 14.00 -2.76
CA GLU A 18 -3.86 14.79 -3.77
C GLU A 18 -3.96 16.26 -3.34
N ARG A 19 -4.29 16.52 -2.07
CA ARG A 19 -4.31 17.87 -1.52
C ARG A 19 -2.94 18.54 -1.52
N ALA A 20 -1.88 17.74 -1.50
CA ALA A 20 -0.51 18.24 -1.61
C ALA A 20 -0.07 18.47 -3.07
N GLY A 21 -0.97 18.27 -4.03
CA GLY A 21 -0.71 18.55 -5.44
C GLY A 21 -0.26 17.33 -6.26
N MET A 22 -0.38 16.14 -5.71
CA MET A 22 0.00 14.91 -6.42
C MET A 22 -1.19 14.29 -7.15
N GLU A 23 -0.90 13.46 -8.15
CA GLU A 23 -1.93 12.79 -8.95
C GLU A 23 -1.96 11.30 -8.62
N ILE A 24 -3.12 10.78 -8.22
CA ILE A 24 -3.31 9.35 -7.97
C ILE A 24 -3.57 8.66 -9.31
N VAL A 25 -2.64 7.79 -9.72
CA VAL A 25 -2.76 7.14 -11.03
C VAL A 25 -3.35 5.74 -10.96
N TRP A 26 -3.21 5.05 -9.82
CA TRP A 26 -3.90 3.79 -9.58
C TRP A 26 -4.00 3.50 -8.08
N GLN A 27 -4.94 2.60 -7.76
CA GLN A 27 -5.20 2.17 -6.38
C GLN A 27 -5.33 0.65 -6.33
N VAL A 28 -4.83 0.04 -5.25
CA VAL A 28 -4.99 -1.39 -4.98
C VAL A 28 -5.75 -1.56 -3.67
N GLU A 29 -6.91 -2.20 -3.73
CA GLU A 29 -7.75 -2.45 -2.57
C GLU A 29 -8.68 -3.63 -2.87
N ASN A 30 -8.85 -4.56 -1.93
CA ASN A 30 -9.72 -5.72 -2.15
C ASN A 30 -10.95 -5.78 -1.24
N GLU A 31 -11.08 -4.86 -0.29
CA GLU A 31 -12.26 -4.82 0.59
C GLU A 31 -13.43 -4.16 -0.13
N PRO A 32 -14.57 -4.86 -0.32
CA PRO A 32 -15.69 -4.31 -1.10
C PRO A 32 -16.22 -2.97 -0.61
N TYR A 33 -16.33 -2.78 0.69
CA TYR A 33 -16.77 -1.50 1.26
C TYR A 33 -15.81 -0.37 0.87
N CYS A 34 -14.51 -0.61 1.02
CA CYS A 34 -13.49 0.37 0.69
C CYS A 34 -13.50 0.70 -0.81
N ILE A 35 -13.65 -0.33 -1.65
CA ILE A 35 -13.72 -0.13 -3.10
C ILE A 35 -14.89 0.77 -3.46
N ARG A 36 -16.06 0.59 -2.83
CA ARG A 36 -17.21 1.46 -3.08
C ARG A 36 -16.94 2.92 -2.72
N VAL A 37 -16.22 3.15 -1.62
CA VAL A 37 -15.84 4.51 -1.23
C VAL A 37 -14.85 5.11 -2.24
N LEU A 38 -13.87 4.33 -2.67
CA LEU A 38 -12.90 4.77 -3.68
C LEU A 38 -13.56 5.09 -5.02
N GLU A 39 -14.49 4.25 -5.45
CA GLU A 39 -15.23 4.49 -6.70
C GLU A 39 -16.02 5.79 -6.67
N LYS A 40 -16.57 6.13 -5.51
CA LYS A 40 -17.34 7.37 -5.34
C LYS A 40 -16.45 8.60 -5.47
N HIS A 41 -15.26 8.57 -4.90
CA HIS A 41 -14.39 9.74 -4.83
C HIS A 41 -13.36 9.80 -5.95
N TRP A 42 -12.97 8.66 -6.51
CA TRP A 42 -12.00 8.57 -7.62
C TRP A 42 -12.57 7.67 -8.74
N PRO A 43 -13.69 8.06 -9.38
CA PRO A 43 -14.36 7.19 -10.35
C PRO A 43 -13.50 6.86 -11.58
N ASN A 44 -12.55 7.71 -11.93
CA ASN A 44 -11.75 7.56 -13.14
C ASN A 44 -10.35 6.97 -12.89
N VAL A 45 -10.00 6.68 -11.63
CA VAL A 45 -8.69 6.12 -11.28
C VAL A 45 -8.73 4.60 -11.49
N ARG A 46 -7.67 4.06 -12.10
CA ARG A 46 -7.53 2.62 -12.30
C ARG A 46 -7.40 1.92 -10.95
N ARG A 47 -8.20 0.87 -10.72
CA ARG A 47 -8.13 0.06 -9.50
C ARG A 47 -7.82 -1.39 -9.80
N TYR A 48 -7.07 -2.00 -8.89
CA TYR A 48 -6.77 -3.43 -8.88
C TYR A 48 -7.27 -4.02 -7.58
N GLY A 49 -7.70 -5.27 -7.60
CA GLY A 49 -8.26 -5.92 -6.41
C GLY A 49 -7.21 -6.62 -5.56
N ASP A 50 -6.80 -7.81 -5.98
CA ASP A 50 -5.88 -8.63 -5.20
C ASP A 50 -4.43 -8.33 -5.57
N ILE A 51 -3.68 -7.80 -4.60
CA ILE A 51 -2.26 -7.44 -4.80
C ILE A 51 -1.42 -8.65 -5.23
N LYS A 52 -1.80 -9.86 -4.81
CA LYS A 52 -1.06 -11.08 -5.14
C LYS A 52 -1.16 -11.44 -6.61
N GLU A 53 -2.21 -11.00 -7.29
CA GLU A 53 -2.48 -11.34 -8.68
C GLU A 53 -2.01 -10.28 -9.68
N ILE A 54 -1.46 -9.17 -9.18
CA ILE A 54 -1.05 -8.07 -10.06
C ILE A 54 0.26 -8.40 -10.77
N ASP A 55 0.24 -8.22 -12.09
CA ASP A 55 1.44 -8.23 -12.92
C ASP A 55 1.94 -6.80 -13.03
N TRP A 56 2.95 -6.47 -12.23
CA TRP A 56 3.47 -5.11 -12.14
C TRP A 56 4.09 -4.59 -13.43
N SER A 57 4.47 -5.50 -14.35
CA SER A 57 4.99 -5.07 -15.66
C SER A 57 3.93 -4.41 -16.53
N LYS A 58 2.64 -4.61 -16.20
CA LYS A 58 1.51 -4.02 -16.92
C LYS A 58 0.90 -2.82 -16.22
N VAL A 59 1.49 -2.40 -15.12
CA VAL A 59 0.99 -1.30 -14.31
C VAL A 59 1.80 -0.05 -14.62
N GLU A 60 1.12 1.10 -14.67
CA GLU A 60 1.80 2.37 -14.91
C GLU A 60 2.80 2.64 -13.78
N ARG A 61 4.05 2.94 -14.14
CA ARG A 61 5.09 3.23 -13.16
C ARG A 61 4.85 4.61 -12.53
N PRO A 62 4.66 4.67 -11.20
CA PRO A 62 4.49 5.95 -10.53
C PRO A 62 5.83 6.53 -10.09
N ASP A 63 5.82 7.80 -9.68
CA ASP A 63 6.99 8.42 -9.05
C ASP A 63 7.06 8.05 -7.58
N LEU A 64 5.90 7.90 -6.95
CA LEU A 64 5.78 7.58 -5.53
C LEU A 64 4.78 6.46 -5.33
N VAL A 65 5.14 5.49 -4.49
CA VAL A 65 4.21 4.45 -4.02
C VAL A 65 3.96 4.67 -2.54
N CYS A 66 2.68 4.69 -2.16
CA CYS A 66 2.30 4.82 -0.75
C CYS A 66 1.42 3.66 -0.32
N GLY A 67 1.37 3.41 0.97
CA GLY A 67 0.43 2.46 1.52
C GLY A 67 0.72 2.09 2.97
N GLY A 68 -0.35 1.61 3.64
CA GLY A 68 -0.26 1.03 4.96
C GLY A 68 -0.76 -0.41 4.90
N PHE A 69 0.16 -1.37 4.80
CA PHE A 69 -0.24 -2.77 4.70
C PHE A 69 -0.79 -3.30 6.04
N PRO A 70 -1.74 -4.26 6.00
CA PRO A 70 -2.28 -4.85 7.23
C PRO A 70 -1.20 -5.53 8.06
N CYS A 71 -1.26 -5.33 9.37
CA CYS A 71 -0.29 -5.92 10.29
C CYS A 71 -1.01 -6.55 11.49
N PRO A 72 -1.79 -7.61 11.28
CA PRO A 72 -2.65 -8.16 12.32
C PRO A 72 -1.88 -8.76 13.50
N ALA A 73 -0.76 -9.39 13.25
CA ALA A 73 -0.01 -10.10 14.30
C ALA A 73 0.65 -9.16 15.31
N VAL A 74 0.96 -7.91 14.93
CA VAL A 74 1.64 -6.95 15.80
C VAL A 74 0.74 -5.78 16.19
N SER A 75 -0.49 -5.73 15.68
CA SER A 75 -1.46 -4.70 16.01
C SER A 75 -2.06 -4.97 17.39
N GLN A 76 -2.22 -3.93 18.20
CA GLN A 76 -2.92 -4.04 19.48
C GLN A 76 -4.38 -4.47 19.29
N ALA A 77 -5.00 -4.07 18.19
CA ALA A 77 -6.35 -4.48 17.84
C ALA A 77 -6.46 -5.98 17.65
N ALA A 78 -5.40 -6.65 17.22
CA ALA A 78 -5.36 -8.09 17.05
C ALA A 78 -5.19 -8.83 18.39
N ARG A 79 -4.63 -8.18 19.40
CA ARG A 79 -4.45 -8.70 20.75
C ARG A 79 -3.86 -10.12 20.82
N GLY A 80 -2.80 -10.34 20.06
CA GLY A 80 -2.14 -11.64 20.01
C GLY A 80 -2.83 -12.68 19.14
N ARG A 81 -3.96 -12.35 18.52
CA ARG A 81 -4.60 -13.22 17.55
C ARG A 81 -3.84 -13.15 16.23
N ASN A 82 -3.54 -14.31 15.68
CA ASN A 82 -2.96 -14.37 14.34
C ASN A 82 -4.11 -14.31 13.33
N THR A 83 -4.63 -13.10 13.10
CA THR A 83 -5.86 -12.88 12.34
C THR A 83 -5.64 -12.55 10.88
N GLY A 84 -4.43 -12.66 10.37
CA GLY A 84 -4.21 -12.35 8.99
C GLY A 84 -2.79 -12.58 8.53
N GLU A 85 -2.59 -12.22 7.32
CA GLU A 85 -1.40 -12.49 6.56
C GLU A 85 -0.37 -11.37 6.69
N TRP A 86 0.90 -11.69 6.58
CA TRP A 86 1.98 -10.73 6.50
C TRP A 86 2.10 -10.25 5.06
N PHE A 87 1.72 -8.98 4.81
CA PHE A 87 1.65 -8.43 3.45
C PHE A 87 2.87 -7.61 3.03
N TRP A 88 3.86 -7.46 3.90
CA TRP A 88 5.08 -6.76 3.50
C TRP A 88 5.75 -7.37 2.25
N PRO A 89 5.84 -8.71 2.09
CA PRO A 89 6.43 -9.27 0.88
C PRO A 89 5.77 -8.79 -0.40
N GLU A 90 4.44 -8.61 -0.40
CA GLU A 90 3.72 -8.10 -1.57
C GLU A 90 4.03 -6.62 -1.83
N PHE A 91 4.15 -5.83 -0.77
CA PHE A 91 4.55 -4.44 -0.88
C PHE A 91 5.97 -4.35 -1.45
N ALA A 92 6.90 -5.14 -0.91
CA ALA A 92 8.28 -5.19 -1.37
C ALA A 92 8.39 -5.62 -2.83
N ARG A 93 7.57 -6.60 -3.25
CA ARG A 93 7.53 -7.04 -4.65
C ARG A 93 7.11 -5.89 -5.57
N ALA A 94 6.09 -5.15 -5.18
CA ALA A 94 5.64 -3.99 -5.95
C ALA A 94 6.76 -2.95 -6.10
N LEU A 95 7.43 -2.62 -5.00
CA LEU A 95 8.54 -1.66 -5.04
C LEU A 95 9.70 -2.15 -5.90
N GLY A 96 10.05 -3.43 -5.78
CA GLY A 96 11.13 -4.03 -6.56
C GLY A 96 10.84 -4.02 -8.04
N ASP A 97 9.60 -4.31 -8.44
CA ASP A 97 9.20 -4.36 -9.85
C ASP A 97 8.98 -2.96 -10.43
N LEU A 98 8.35 -2.06 -9.68
CA LEU A 98 8.01 -0.72 -10.17
C LEU A 98 9.18 0.27 -10.09
N GLN A 99 10.08 0.11 -9.12
CA GLN A 99 11.21 1.01 -8.91
C GLN A 99 10.80 2.49 -8.87
N PRO A 100 9.87 2.89 -7.98
CA PRO A 100 9.50 4.29 -7.84
C PRO A 100 10.66 5.11 -7.25
N ASP A 101 10.63 6.41 -7.42
CA ASP A 101 11.64 7.28 -6.83
C ASP A 101 11.46 7.40 -5.32
N TYR A 102 10.21 7.30 -4.84
CA TYR A 102 9.87 7.45 -3.42
C TYR A 102 8.86 6.40 -2.98
N ALA A 103 8.92 6.03 -1.71
CA ALA A 103 7.93 5.17 -1.09
C ALA A 103 7.57 5.72 0.29
N ILE A 104 6.26 5.72 0.60
CA ILE A 104 5.77 6.05 1.93
C ILE A 104 5.07 4.81 2.48
N VAL A 105 5.64 4.26 3.55
CA VAL A 105 5.13 3.03 4.16
C VAL A 105 4.66 3.35 5.56
N GLU A 106 3.38 3.06 5.84
CA GLU A 106 2.78 3.27 7.15
C GLU A 106 2.44 1.93 7.78
N ASN A 107 2.65 1.82 9.09
CA ASN A 107 2.19 0.66 9.85
C ASN A 107 2.11 1.03 11.34
N VAL A 108 1.65 0.06 12.16
CA VAL A 108 1.50 0.27 13.59
C VAL A 108 2.84 0.22 14.32
N GLU A 109 2.88 0.77 15.52
CA GLU A 109 4.09 0.81 16.36
C GLU A 109 4.72 -0.56 16.60
N GLY A 110 3.89 -1.60 16.74
CA GLY A 110 4.37 -2.97 16.94
C GLY A 110 5.32 -3.46 15.85
N LEU A 111 5.22 -2.93 14.63
CA LEU A 111 6.11 -3.28 13.53
C LEU A 111 7.56 -2.90 13.86
N LEU A 112 7.78 -1.78 14.52
CA LEU A 112 9.13 -1.31 14.87
C LEU A 112 9.87 -2.33 15.73
N ARG A 113 9.17 -3.05 16.59
CA ARG A 113 9.75 -4.04 17.48
C ARG A 113 9.93 -5.39 16.82
N GLU A 114 8.98 -5.78 15.97
CA GLU A 114 8.88 -7.16 15.47
C GLU A 114 9.53 -7.36 14.09
N ARG A 115 9.33 -6.42 13.18
CA ARG A 115 9.63 -6.63 11.76
C ARG A 115 10.41 -5.49 11.09
N MET A 116 10.79 -4.47 11.82
CA MET A 116 11.43 -3.29 11.20
C MET A 116 12.74 -3.66 10.48
N ALA A 117 13.52 -4.58 11.05
CA ALA A 117 14.78 -4.99 10.44
C ALA A 117 14.56 -5.62 9.05
N GLU A 118 13.50 -6.42 8.90
CA GLU A 118 13.14 -7.02 7.61
C GLU A 118 12.76 -5.94 6.59
N VAL A 119 11.89 -5.03 6.99
CA VAL A 119 11.41 -3.96 6.10
C VAL A 119 12.55 -3.05 5.66
N VAL A 120 13.35 -2.57 6.59
CA VAL A 120 14.48 -1.68 6.28
C VAL A 120 15.54 -2.41 5.46
N GLY A 121 15.80 -3.68 5.78
CA GLY A 121 16.76 -4.49 5.04
C GLY A 121 16.34 -4.67 3.58
N ASP A 122 15.06 -4.97 3.34
CA ASP A 122 14.53 -5.12 1.99
C ASP A 122 14.62 -3.81 1.21
N LEU A 123 14.22 -2.69 1.83
CA LEU A 123 14.31 -1.37 1.20
C LEU A 123 15.75 -1.02 0.84
N ALA A 124 16.69 -1.30 1.73
CA ALA A 124 18.11 -0.99 1.49
C ALA A 124 18.70 -1.83 0.36
N SER A 125 18.14 -3.01 0.08
CA SER A 125 18.63 -3.89 -0.99
C SER A 125 18.08 -3.54 -2.37
N MET A 126 17.16 -2.63 -2.45
CA MET A 126 16.56 -2.16 -3.70
C MET A 126 17.37 -0.99 -4.26
#